data_42be7d4b8c0be1c15fe5d4c08c017b21
#
_entry.id   42be7d4b8c0be1c15fe5d4c08c017b21
#
_cell.length_a   1.000
_cell.length_b   1.000
_cell.length_c   1.000
_cell.angle_alpha   90.00
_cell.angle_beta   90.00
_cell.angle_gamma   90.00
#
_symmetry.space_group_name_H-M   'P 1'
#
loop_
_entity.id
_entity.type
_entity.pdbx_description
1 polymer ?
#
loop_
_entity_poly.entity_id
_entity_poly.type
_entity_poly.pdbx_seq_one_letter_code
_entity_poly.pdbx_strand_id
1 'polypeptide(L)'
;KVFDLNEVDNIPVYVDGADEVDHGLNMIKGGGGALTREKIVAAVAQTFVCICDGSKLVTTMGQFPLPVEVIPMARAHVARELAKLGGTPVLREGFVTDNGNLILDVKGLSISDPKGLEAQINQITGVVTNGLFAVRPANVLLLGTADGVRTIR
;
A
#
# COMPACT_ATOMS: atom_id res chain seq x y z
N LYS A 1 -0.28 -11.56 -24.60
CA LYS A 1 -1.65 -11.01 -24.64
C LYS A 1 -1.98 -10.40 -23.29
N VAL A 2 -2.54 -9.19 -23.28
CA VAL A 2 -3.02 -8.52 -22.07
C VAL A 2 -4.51 -8.83 -21.94
N PHE A 3 -4.95 -9.14 -20.72
CA PHE A 3 -6.36 -9.41 -20.38
C PHE A 3 -6.86 -8.38 -19.38
N ASP A 4 -8.16 -8.09 -19.44
CA ASP A 4 -8.84 -7.41 -18.34
C ASP A 4 -8.95 -8.36 -17.13
N LEU A 5 -8.87 -7.83 -15.91
CA LEU A 5 -8.93 -8.65 -14.70
C LEU A 5 -10.25 -9.42 -14.57
N ASN A 6 -11.34 -8.87 -15.12
CA ASN A 6 -12.64 -9.53 -15.13
C ASN A 6 -12.73 -10.72 -16.11
N GLU A 7 -11.73 -10.89 -16.98
CA GLU A 7 -11.65 -11.99 -17.95
C GLU A 7 -10.85 -13.19 -17.43
N VAL A 8 -10.32 -13.10 -16.19
CA VAL A 8 -9.47 -14.15 -15.61
C VAL A 8 -10.01 -14.54 -14.23
N ASP A 9 -9.96 -15.84 -13.90
CA ASP A 9 -10.43 -16.35 -12.61
C ASP A 9 -9.38 -16.21 -11.51
N ASN A 10 -8.11 -16.23 -11.88
CA ASN A 10 -6.98 -16.09 -10.95
C ASN A 10 -5.71 -15.61 -11.67
N ILE A 11 -4.78 -15.09 -10.87
CA ILE A 11 -3.43 -14.75 -11.30
C ILE A 11 -2.46 -15.66 -10.54
N PRO A 12 -1.68 -16.52 -11.21
CA PRO A 12 -0.73 -17.40 -10.52
C PRO A 12 0.31 -16.62 -9.73
N VAL A 13 0.91 -15.59 -10.33
CA VAL A 13 1.97 -14.78 -9.72
C VAL A 13 1.76 -13.32 -10.07
N TYR A 14 1.78 -12.48 -9.04
CA TYR A 14 1.86 -11.03 -9.14
C TYR A 14 3.23 -10.57 -8.64
N VAL A 15 3.92 -9.76 -9.42
CA VAL A 15 5.25 -9.22 -9.07
C VAL A 15 5.18 -7.71 -9.06
N ASP A 16 5.56 -7.10 -7.94
CA ASP A 16 5.55 -5.64 -7.81
C ASP A 16 6.53 -5.15 -6.74
N GLY A 17 6.78 -3.84 -6.72
CA GLY A 17 7.64 -3.19 -5.73
C GLY A 17 6.88 -2.75 -4.49
N ALA A 18 7.62 -2.14 -3.56
CA ALA A 18 7.08 -1.50 -2.37
C ALA A 18 7.89 -0.24 -2.02
N ASP A 19 7.23 0.71 -1.36
CA ASP A 19 7.90 1.92 -0.83
C ASP A 19 8.57 1.63 0.51
N GLU A 20 7.96 0.78 1.34
CA GLU A 20 8.54 0.16 2.53
C GLU A 20 8.05 -1.29 2.64
N VAL A 21 8.88 -2.16 3.20
CA VAL A 21 8.53 -3.54 3.57
C VAL A 21 9.14 -3.88 4.92
N ASP A 22 8.38 -4.53 5.80
CA ASP A 22 8.88 -5.00 7.09
C ASP A 22 9.30 -6.48 7.04
N HIS A 23 9.82 -7.00 8.15
CA HIS A 23 10.27 -8.38 8.24
C HIS A 23 9.14 -9.41 8.23
N GLY A 24 7.88 -8.98 8.41
CA GLY A 24 6.69 -9.81 8.25
C GLY A 24 6.12 -9.77 6.84
N LEU A 25 6.83 -9.14 5.88
CA LEU A 25 6.42 -8.95 4.49
C LEU A 25 5.18 -8.07 4.32
N ASN A 26 4.82 -7.32 5.35
CA ASN A 26 3.85 -6.23 5.23
C ASN A 26 4.49 -5.08 4.46
N MET A 27 3.70 -4.35 3.69
CA MET A 27 4.23 -3.31 2.81
C MET A 27 3.46 -2.00 2.94
N ILE A 28 4.14 -0.89 2.65
CA ILE A 28 3.53 0.35 2.20
C ILE A 28 3.78 0.46 0.70
N LYS A 29 2.71 0.69 -0.04
CA LYS A 29 2.71 0.92 -1.49
C LYS A 29 1.90 2.18 -1.80
N GLY A 30 2.02 2.68 -3.00
CA GLY A 30 1.22 3.81 -3.47
C GLY A 30 1.97 5.13 -3.61
N GLY A 31 3.30 5.12 -3.53
CA GLY A 31 4.11 6.29 -3.88
C GLY A 31 3.83 6.80 -5.30
N GLY A 32 3.58 5.89 -6.24
CA GLY A 32 3.14 6.19 -7.61
C GLY A 32 1.64 6.46 -7.76
N GLY A 33 0.84 6.24 -6.73
CA GLY A 33 -0.61 6.53 -6.73
C GLY A 33 -1.51 5.43 -7.29
N ALA A 34 -1.00 4.27 -7.66
CA ALA A 34 -1.76 3.16 -8.24
C ALA A 34 -2.22 2.11 -7.20
N LEU A 35 -2.09 2.42 -5.91
CA LEU A 35 -2.27 1.48 -4.79
C LEU A 35 -3.58 0.67 -4.83
N THR A 36 -4.67 1.28 -5.27
CA THR A 36 -5.99 0.62 -5.28
C THR A 36 -6.03 -0.50 -6.32
N ARG A 37 -5.59 -0.23 -7.53
CA ARG A 37 -5.54 -1.25 -8.60
C ARG A 37 -4.51 -2.32 -8.29
N GLU A 38 -3.35 -1.95 -7.74
CA GLU A 38 -2.34 -2.90 -7.27
C GLU A 38 -2.90 -3.82 -6.19
N LYS A 39 -3.66 -3.27 -5.23
CA LYS A 39 -4.29 -4.05 -4.16
C LYS A 39 -5.35 -5.02 -4.71
N ILE A 40 -6.12 -4.61 -5.69
CA ILE A 40 -7.10 -5.49 -6.37
C ILE A 40 -6.38 -6.65 -7.06
N VAL A 41 -5.32 -6.37 -7.81
CA VAL A 41 -4.52 -7.40 -8.48
C VAL A 41 -3.89 -8.36 -7.46
N ALA A 42 -3.34 -7.82 -6.37
CA ALA A 42 -2.77 -8.62 -5.29
C ALA A 42 -3.81 -9.55 -4.64
N ALA A 43 -5.05 -9.08 -4.48
CA ALA A 43 -6.13 -9.86 -3.89
C ALA A 43 -6.53 -11.08 -4.76
N VAL A 44 -6.41 -10.96 -6.09
CA VAL A 44 -6.71 -12.05 -7.04
C VAL A 44 -5.51 -13.00 -7.20
N ALA A 45 -4.29 -12.53 -6.89
CA ALA A 45 -3.07 -13.31 -7.08
C ALA A 45 -2.91 -14.42 -6.05
N GLN A 46 -2.52 -15.61 -6.51
CA GLN A 46 -2.19 -16.74 -5.64
C GLN A 46 -0.88 -16.48 -4.87
N THR A 47 0.13 -15.98 -5.58
CA THR A 47 1.44 -15.63 -5.02
C THR A 47 1.79 -14.18 -5.34
N PHE A 48 2.07 -13.41 -4.31
CA PHE A 48 2.62 -12.06 -4.45
C PHE A 48 4.11 -12.07 -4.14
N VAL A 49 4.92 -11.73 -5.15
CA VAL A 49 6.37 -11.57 -5.04
C VAL A 49 6.69 -10.08 -4.99
N CYS A 50 7.15 -9.60 -3.85
CA CYS A 50 7.66 -8.24 -3.73
C CYS A 50 9.13 -8.20 -4.17
N ILE A 51 9.49 -7.24 -4.99
CA ILE A 51 10.87 -6.98 -5.41
C ILE A 51 11.27 -5.57 -5.02
N CYS A 52 12.33 -5.42 -4.25
CA CYS A 52 12.87 -4.11 -3.89
C CYS A 52 14.34 -4.20 -3.50
N ASP A 53 15.00 -3.05 -3.38
CA ASP A 53 16.35 -2.97 -2.83
C ASP A 53 16.34 -2.89 -1.29
N GLY A 54 17.52 -3.09 -0.70
CA GLY A 54 17.68 -3.14 0.76
C GLY A 54 17.27 -1.87 1.49
N SER A 55 17.20 -0.70 0.82
CA SER A 55 16.77 0.55 1.45
C SER A 55 15.28 0.56 1.83
N LYS A 56 14.49 -0.34 1.21
CA LYS A 56 13.04 -0.45 1.46
C LYS A 56 12.69 -1.37 2.63
N LEU A 57 13.62 -2.21 3.07
CA LEU A 57 13.40 -3.09 4.22
C LEU A 57 13.60 -2.30 5.52
N VAL A 58 12.56 -2.25 6.33
CA VAL A 58 12.52 -1.48 7.59
C VAL A 58 12.06 -2.36 8.75
N THR A 59 12.44 -1.98 9.98
CA THR A 59 11.96 -2.65 11.19
C THR A 59 10.53 -2.23 11.52
N THR A 60 10.23 -0.94 11.38
CA THR A 60 8.89 -0.37 11.61
C THR A 60 8.55 0.55 10.46
N MET A 61 7.41 0.33 9.83
CA MET A 61 6.93 1.16 8.73
C MET A 61 6.35 2.48 9.23
N GLY A 62 6.28 3.47 8.33
CA GLY A 62 5.66 4.78 8.57
C GLY A 62 6.59 5.96 8.35
N GLN A 63 7.87 5.73 8.06
CA GLN A 63 8.77 6.79 7.62
C GLN A 63 8.38 7.28 6.22
N PHE A 64 8.06 6.36 5.32
CA PHE A 64 7.39 6.69 4.08
C PHE A 64 5.94 7.10 4.39
N PRO A 65 5.43 8.22 3.87
CA PRO A 65 4.05 8.64 4.10
C PRO A 65 3.06 7.59 3.59
N LEU A 66 2.09 7.23 4.41
CA LEU A 66 1.07 6.25 4.02
C LEU A 66 0.04 6.87 3.08
N PRO A 67 -0.05 6.43 1.82
CA PRO A 67 -1.08 6.93 0.90
C PRO A 67 -2.47 6.37 1.27
N VAL A 68 -3.47 7.24 1.26
CA VAL A 68 -4.88 6.87 1.45
C VAL A 68 -5.68 7.45 0.30
N GLU A 69 -6.30 6.59 -0.51
CA GLU A 69 -7.18 7.03 -1.59
C GLU A 69 -8.56 7.34 -1.04
N VAL A 70 -9.07 8.53 -1.37
CA VAL A 70 -10.31 9.06 -0.83
C VAL A 70 -11.22 9.59 -1.93
N ILE A 71 -12.53 9.39 -1.73
CA ILE A 71 -13.55 10.04 -2.56
C ILE A 71 -13.41 11.56 -2.40
N PRO A 72 -13.39 12.36 -3.49
CA PRO A 72 -13.09 13.80 -3.40
C PRO A 72 -13.94 14.57 -2.39
N MET A 73 -15.24 14.31 -2.32
CA MET A 73 -16.12 15.01 -1.37
C MET A 73 -15.84 14.65 0.10
N ALA A 74 -15.16 13.55 0.37
CA ALA A 74 -14.84 13.09 1.73
C ALA A 74 -13.46 13.56 2.22
N ARG A 75 -12.69 14.26 1.40
CA ARG A 75 -11.29 14.61 1.69
C ARG A 75 -11.09 15.22 3.07
N ALA A 76 -11.83 16.26 3.41
CA ALA A 76 -11.67 16.95 4.69
C ALA A 76 -12.12 16.09 5.88
N HIS A 77 -13.21 15.34 5.74
CA HIS A 77 -13.67 14.40 6.74
C HIS A 77 -12.63 13.31 7.01
N VAL A 78 -12.16 12.65 5.97
CA VAL A 78 -11.15 11.59 6.10
C VAL A 78 -9.85 12.12 6.68
N ALA A 79 -9.40 13.33 6.28
CA ALA A 79 -8.21 13.95 6.85
C ALA A 79 -8.35 14.13 8.38
N ARG A 80 -9.51 14.58 8.88
CA ARG A 80 -9.75 14.69 10.33
C ARG A 80 -9.71 13.34 11.04
N GLU A 81 -10.29 12.30 10.44
CA GLU A 81 -10.28 10.96 11.01
C GLU A 81 -8.85 10.36 11.05
N LEU A 82 -8.08 10.56 9.98
CA LEU A 82 -6.68 10.12 9.92
C LEU A 82 -5.80 10.84 10.96
N ALA A 83 -6.04 12.14 11.18
CA ALA A 83 -5.32 12.89 12.20
C ALA A 83 -5.54 12.33 13.61
N LYS A 84 -6.71 11.78 13.92
CA LYS A 84 -7.00 11.11 15.19
C LYS A 84 -6.16 9.85 15.42
N LEU A 85 -5.64 9.26 14.36
CA LEU A 85 -4.75 8.08 14.43
C LEU A 85 -3.29 8.45 14.72
N GLY A 86 -2.98 9.74 14.90
CA GLY A 86 -1.65 10.24 15.26
C GLY A 86 -0.78 10.67 14.08
N GLY A 87 -1.29 10.60 12.85
CA GLY A 87 -0.57 11.05 11.65
C GLY A 87 -0.93 12.47 11.22
N THR A 88 -0.18 12.99 10.26
CA THR A 88 -0.43 14.27 9.61
C THR A 88 -0.81 14.02 8.15
N PRO A 89 -2.11 14.03 7.81
CA PRO A 89 -2.56 13.84 6.43
C PRO A 89 -2.30 15.09 5.60
N VAL A 90 -1.72 14.92 4.42
CA VAL A 90 -1.41 15.98 3.47
C VAL A 90 -1.99 15.61 2.11
N LEU A 91 -2.76 16.50 1.51
CA LEU A 91 -3.26 16.28 0.15
C LEU A 91 -2.10 16.18 -0.83
N ARG A 92 -2.11 15.13 -1.68
CA ARG A 92 -1.17 15.02 -2.80
C ARG A 92 -1.60 15.99 -3.89
N GLU A 93 -0.93 17.14 -3.95
CA GLU A 93 -1.26 18.22 -4.87
C GLU A 93 -1.08 17.83 -6.33
N GLY A 94 -2.00 18.28 -7.18
CA GLY A 94 -1.94 18.07 -8.63
C GLY A 94 -2.07 16.62 -9.07
N PHE A 95 -2.57 15.72 -8.21
CA PHE A 95 -2.70 14.29 -8.48
C PHE A 95 -4.16 13.83 -8.41
N VAL A 96 -4.57 13.06 -9.40
CA VAL A 96 -5.85 12.34 -9.43
C VAL A 96 -5.55 10.88 -9.77
N THR A 97 -6.13 9.96 -9.03
CA THR A 97 -5.92 8.52 -9.26
C THR A 97 -6.56 8.06 -10.57
N ASP A 98 -6.17 6.88 -11.03
CA ASP A 98 -6.81 6.21 -12.18
C ASP A 98 -8.32 5.96 -11.99
N ASN A 99 -8.81 6.10 -10.76
CA ASN A 99 -10.21 5.91 -10.38
C ASN A 99 -10.95 7.25 -10.20
N GLY A 100 -10.30 8.38 -10.51
CA GLY A 100 -10.86 9.72 -10.38
C GLY A 100 -10.90 10.25 -8.95
N ASN A 101 -10.11 9.67 -8.05
CA ASN A 101 -10.08 10.03 -6.63
C ASN A 101 -8.81 10.82 -6.26
N LEU A 102 -8.76 11.28 -5.01
CA LEU A 102 -7.63 12.00 -4.44
C LEU A 102 -6.80 11.07 -3.54
N ILE A 103 -5.57 11.50 -3.22
CA ILE A 103 -4.73 10.83 -2.23
C ILE A 103 -4.39 11.80 -1.10
N LEU A 104 -4.55 11.32 0.14
CA LEU A 104 -3.98 11.90 1.34
C LEU A 104 -2.74 11.09 1.71
N ASP A 105 -1.58 11.75 1.74
CA ASP A 105 -0.34 11.15 2.23
C ASP A 105 -0.20 11.41 3.73
N VAL A 106 -0.23 10.37 4.53
CA VAL A 106 -0.22 10.47 6.01
C VAL A 106 1.20 10.33 6.51
N LYS A 107 1.75 11.42 7.04
CA LYS A 107 3.11 11.50 7.60
C LYS A 107 3.11 11.22 9.10
N GLY A 108 4.28 10.80 9.61
CA GLY A 108 4.54 10.73 11.05
C GLY A 108 3.91 9.55 11.77
N LEU A 109 3.45 8.54 11.05
CA LEU A 109 2.97 7.29 11.64
C LEU A 109 4.14 6.42 12.07
N SER A 110 3.98 5.72 13.20
CA SER A 110 4.83 4.60 13.63
C SER A 110 3.93 3.36 13.66
N ILE A 111 4.05 2.53 12.63
CA ILE A 111 3.06 1.47 12.37
C ILE A 111 3.53 0.17 13.01
N SER A 112 3.09 -0.08 14.24
CA SER A 112 3.40 -1.29 15.02
C SER A 112 2.44 -2.45 14.74
N ASP A 113 1.21 -2.15 14.31
CA ASP A 113 0.20 -3.14 13.89
C ASP A 113 -0.31 -2.80 12.49
N PRO A 114 0.44 -3.19 11.44
CA PRO A 114 0.08 -2.85 10.05
C PRO A 114 -1.29 -3.37 9.64
N LYS A 115 -1.61 -4.61 10.03
CA LYS A 115 -2.87 -5.26 9.66
C LYS A 115 -4.07 -4.60 10.34
N GLY A 116 -3.95 -4.30 11.62
CA GLY A 116 -5.00 -3.60 12.36
C GLY A 116 -5.23 -2.20 11.84
N LEU A 117 -4.16 -1.46 11.56
CA LEU A 117 -4.26 -0.11 11.02
C LEU A 117 -4.86 -0.08 9.60
N GLU A 118 -4.47 -1.02 8.74
CA GLU A 118 -5.07 -1.15 7.40
C GLU A 118 -6.59 -1.33 7.48
N ALA A 119 -7.04 -2.26 8.31
CA ALA A 119 -8.45 -2.53 8.52
C ALA A 119 -9.18 -1.32 9.12
N GLN A 120 -8.59 -0.64 10.10
CA GLN A 120 -9.18 0.52 10.74
C GLN A 120 -9.36 1.69 9.77
N ILE A 121 -8.36 2.00 8.95
CA ILE A 121 -8.45 3.08 7.96
C ILE A 121 -9.52 2.75 6.91
N ASN A 122 -9.62 1.49 6.47
CA ASN A 122 -10.61 1.08 5.47
C ASN A 122 -12.06 1.21 5.98
N GLN A 123 -12.29 1.30 7.29
CA GLN A 123 -13.63 1.53 7.87
C GLN A 123 -14.05 3.00 7.88
N ILE A 124 -13.15 3.93 7.62
CA ILE A 124 -13.49 5.37 7.56
C ILE A 124 -14.35 5.63 6.33
N THR A 125 -15.55 6.18 6.53
CA THR A 125 -16.44 6.53 5.42
C THR A 125 -15.75 7.53 4.48
N GLY A 126 -15.72 7.20 3.20
CA GLY A 126 -15.07 8.01 2.15
C GLY A 126 -13.67 7.54 1.79
N VAL A 127 -13.08 6.61 2.52
CA VAL A 127 -11.84 5.93 2.13
C VAL A 127 -12.17 4.87 1.08
N VAL A 128 -11.42 4.88 -0.01
CA VAL A 128 -11.47 3.81 -1.03
C VAL A 128 -10.61 2.63 -0.55
N THR A 129 -9.33 2.88 -0.31
CA THR A 129 -8.39 1.99 0.38
C THR A 129 -7.13 2.77 0.76
N ASN A 130 -6.17 2.09 1.39
CA ASN A 130 -4.90 2.68 1.81
C ASN A 130 -3.71 1.84 1.37
N GLY A 131 -2.52 2.44 1.46
CA GLY A 131 -1.28 1.86 0.99
C GLY A 131 -0.69 0.75 1.85
N LEU A 132 -1.29 0.40 2.99
CA LEU A 132 -0.87 -0.77 3.76
C LEU A 132 -1.32 -2.05 3.06
N PHE A 133 -0.39 -2.96 2.82
CA PHE A 133 -0.61 -4.31 2.31
C PHE A 133 -0.19 -5.30 3.39
N ALA A 134 -1.04 -5.48 4.39
CA ALA A 134 -0.80 -6.30 5.56
C ALA A 134 -1.93 -7.32 5.82
N VAL A 135 -3.15 -7.02 5.45
CA VAL A 135 -4.24 -8.01 5.40
C VAL A 135 -3.90 -9.10 4.38
N ARG A 136 -3.36 -8.67 3.23
CA ARG A 136 -2.75 -9.55 2.24
C ARG A 136 -1.32 -9.06 1.97
N PRO A 137 -0.32 -9.55 2.74
CA PRO A 137 1.09 -9.19 2.56
C PRO A 137 1.71 -9.91 1.36
N ALA A 138 2.98 -9.65 1.07
CA ALA A 138 3.72 -10.46 0.11
C ALA A 138 3.92 -11.89 0.64
N ASN A 139 3.99 -12.84 -0.28
CA ASN A 139 4.37 -14.23 0.03
C ASN A 139 5.88 -14.41 0.01
N VAL A 140 6.56 -13.64 -0.84
CA VAL A 140 8.00 -13.70 -1.06
C VAL A 140 8.51 -12.28 -1.23
N LEU A 141 9.64 -11.98 -0.59
CA LEU A 141 10.42 -10.77 -0.85
C LEU A 141 11.75 -11.17 -1.50
N LEU A 142 11.99 -10.65 -2.70
CA LEU A 142 13.29 -10.69 -3.36
C LEU A 142 13.98 -9.36 -3.12
N LEU A 143 14.94 -9.36 -2.22
CA LEU A 143 15.64 -8.17 -1.77
C LEU A 143 16.99 -8.04 -2.48
N GLY A 144 17.14 -7.01 -3.30
CA GLY A 144 18.41 -6.66 -3.95
C GLY A 144 19.38 -6.06 -2.94
N THR A 145 20.56 -6.64 -2.80
CA THR A 145 21.64 -6.17 -1.95
C THR A 145 22.95 -6.08 -2.73
N ALA A 146 23.97 -5.45 -2.12
CA ALA A 146 25.32 -5.41 -2.72
C ALA A 146 25.93 -6.81 -2.96
N ASP A 147 25.50 -7.81 -2.17
CA ASP A 147 25.98 -9.19 -2.25
C ASP A 147 25.08 -10.11 -3.10
N GLY A 148 24.09 -9.54 -3.78
CA GLY A 148 23.14 -10.27 -4.61
C GLY A 148 21.71 -10.22 -4.07
N VAL A 149 20.87 -11.14 -4.53
CA VAL A 149 19.45 -11.20 -4.16
C VAL A 149 19.26 -12.12 -2.95
N ARG A 150 18.62 -11.59 -1.90
CA ARG A 150 18.16 -12.38 -0.76
C ARG A 150 16.68 -12.71 -0.93
N THR A 151 16.32 -13.96 -0.71
CA THR A 151 14.92 -14.40 -0.70
C THR A 151 14.43 -14.52 0.74
N ILE A 152 13.35 -13.83 1.06
CA ILE A 152 12.68 -13.87 2.37
C ILE A 152 11.25 -14.37 2.17
N ARG A 153 10.81 -15.30 3.02
CA ARG A 153 9.48 -15.94 2.96
C ARG A 153 8.84 -15.98 4.33
#